data_ec534d1f3f3f9550fee31efabf093e2a
#
_entry.id   ec534d1f3f3f9550fee31efabf093e2a
#
_cell.length_a   1.000
_cell.length_b   1.000
_cell.length_c   1.000
_cell.angle_alpha   90.00
_cell.angle_beta   90.00
_cell.angle_gamma   90.00
#
_symmetry.space_group_name_H-M   'P 1'
#
loop_
_entity.id
_entity.type
_entity.pdbx_description
1 polymer ?
#
loop_
_entity_poly.entity_id
_entity_poly.type
_entity_poly.pdbx_seq_one_letter_code
_entity_poly.pdbx_strand_id
1 'polypeptide(L)'
;MHPETEPETLTLSVAAAAEGAAVEKYPAEILPTLVEIGEEINASLDLDEVLAKTAALVKRLLDCEIFAVLLLEEKTEQLYIHFAIGHRKEVVETWRIPLGQGVSGTAAATKQAVRVSDVSKYPGYLNALGAVRSELAVPLLVKGKSIGVLDIQSRQLDYFTRDQQNILTIVASRIAIAIENARLFERVRSQADTLRVLNEVGREASSILDVEELLRRAAELVKRVIDYQILSILLYDDQQEVFRHRLDVKYGERIQGRLRSPASEGIVGAAAALRQPVLVPDVTADPRYVMVNPETRSELAIPMIHKNRVIGVLDLESPKLHYFTEEHVQTLSVLAAQLAVSLENARLYEQVARDEARMDRELHAAQRMQGALLRPVPTEDYGLDIAARVLSAREVCGDLYDFLRYGPQQLGVTLGDVSGKGSAAALYGAVAIGILRSLAPQKLQPAEMLRQMNKLICERRIEGRFMTLCFATWQNGRRKLRIANAGQSQPLLWKSGRCEKVNLVGFPLGIYDDVSYEEWGVVLDPSDVLVFHSDGLAESANAEGQLYGADRLREVIEANAKLSAAELADRLLAEVAQFSQGLPISDDRTLVVMKVK
;
A
#
# COMPACT_ATOMS: atom_id res chain seq x y z
N MET A 1 22.67 26.71 18.50
CA MET A 1 23.18 28.00 18.02
C MET A 1 23.65 27.81 16.59
N HIS A 2 22.79 28.10 15.65
CA HIS A 2 23.09 28.29 14.23
C HIS A 2 22.36 29.56 13.83
N PRO A 3 22.99 30.50 13.12
CA PRO A 3 22.38 31.77 12.77
C PRO A 3 21.44 31.62 11.57
N GLU A 4 20.32 32.30 11.69
CA GLU A 4 19.34 32.57 10.65
C GLU A 4 19.98 33.37 9.52
N THR A 5 19.87 32.94 8.29
CA THR A 5 20.15 33.69 7.08
C THR A 5 18.83 34.19 6.48
N GLU A 6 18.62 35.49 6.54
CA GLU A 6 17.59 36.23 5.81
C GLU A 6 17.74 36.05 4.29
N PRO A 7 16.66 36.07 3.49
CA PRO A 7 16.75 36.05 2.04
C PRO A 7 17.05 37.46 1.51
N GLU A 8 18.20 37.61 0.85
CA GLU A 8 18.53 38.78 0.05
C GLU A 8 17.53 39.01 -1.08
N THR A 9 16.90 40.14 -1.06
CA THR A 9 16.08 40.71 -2.13
C THR A 9 16.97 41.04 -3.33
N LEU A 10 16.90 40.21 -4.37
CA LEU A 10 17.50 40.47 -5.67
C LEU A 10 16.69 41.57 -6.39
N THR A 11 17.03 42.80 -6.22
CA THR A 11 16.67 43.91 -7.11
C THR A 11 17.52 43.81 -8.37
N LEU A 12 16.98 43.16 -9.40
CA LEU A 12 17.55 43.15 -10.75
C LEU A 12 17.40 44.56 -11.35
N SER A 13 18.53 45.26 -11.49
CA SER A 13 18.62 46.50 -12.24
C SER A 13 18.40 46.22 -13.73
N VAL A 14 17.26 46.63 -14.26
CA VAL A 14 17.00 46.67 -15.71
C VAL A 14 17.59 47.96 -16.27
N ALA A 15 18.90 48.02 -16.37
CA ALA A 15 19.59 49.17 -16.97
C ALA A 15 20.94 48.74 -17.57
N ALA A 16 20.92 47.87 -18.60
CA ALA A 16 22.07 47.67 -19.50
C ALA A 16 21.71 46.74 -20.69
N ALA A 17 20.80 47.17 -21.57
CA ALA A 17 20.69 46.63 -22.93
C ALA A 17 19.87 47.58 -23.82
N ALA A 18 20.27 48.82 -23.93
CA ALA A 18 19.70 49.77 -24.87
C ALA A 18 20.73 50.78 -25.35
N GLU A 19 21.82 50.30 -25.93
CA GLU A 19 22.65 51.16 -26.78
C GLU A 19 22.58 50.59 -28.23
N GLY A 20 21.88 51.32 -29.11
CA GLY A 20 21.97 51.09 -30.55
C GLY A 20 20.68 51.09 -31.34
N ALA A 21 19.57 51.71 -30.91
CA ALA A 21 18.46 52.06 -31.78
C ALA A 21 17.99 53.48 -31.48
N ALA A 22 17.91 54.31 -32.50
CA ALA A 22 17.43 55.70 -32.38
C ALA A 22 16.02 55.70 -31.74
N VAL A 23 15.92 56.13 -30.51
CA VAL A 23 14.63 56.34 -29.80
C VAL A 23 13.99 57.56 -30.40
N GLU A 24 13.10 57.36 -31.40
CA GLU A 24 12.12 58.38 -31.79
C GLU A 24 11.25 58.66 -30.56
N LYS A 25 11.24 59.95 -30.14
CA LYS A 25 10.47 60.42 -28.98
C LYS A 25 8.96 60.16 -29.18
N TYR A 26 8.44 59.15 -28.49
CA TYR A 26 7.01 59.04 -28.28
C TYR A 26 6.50 60.18 -27.38
N PRO A 27 5.28 60.70 -27.61
CA PRO A 27 4.70 61.65 -26.68
C PRO A 27 4.63 61.04 -25.30
N ALA A 28 5.17 61.76 -24.28
CA ALA A 28 5.26 61.26 -22.89
C ALA A 28 3.90 60.87 -22.26
N GLU A 29 2.82 61.22 -22.90
CA GLU A 29 1.43 60.90 -22.51
C GLU A 29 0.97 59.48 -22.84
N ILE A 30 1.68 58.74 -23.74
CA ILE A 30 1.25 57.40 -24.18
C ILE A 30 1.88 56.29 -23.29
N LEU A 31 3.06 56.54 -22.69
CA LEU A 31 3.75 55.53 -21.86
C LEU A 31 2.93 55.08 -20.64
N PRO A 32 2.33 55.96 -19.82
CA PRO A 32 1.49 55.57 -18.71
C PRO A 32 0.30 54.71 -19.14
N THR A 33 -0.33 55.07 -20.22
CA THR A 33 -1.48 54.31 -20.77
C THR A 33 -1.08 52.91 -21.25
N LEU A 34 0.13 52.74 -21.82
CA LEU A 34 0.63 51.43 -22.25
C LEU A 34 1.00 50.53 -21.07
N VAL A 35 1.43 51.10 -19.93
CA VAL A 35 1.70 50.30 -18.70
C VAL A 35 0.39 49.87 -18.05
N GLU A 36 -0.57 50.78 -17.86
CA GLU A 36 -1.89 50.51 -17.30
C GLU A 36 -2.66 49.44 -18.14
N ILE A 37 -2.56 49.51 -19.45
CA ILE A 37 -3.08 48.54 -20.38
C ILE A 37 -2.43 47.15 -20.22
N GLY A 38 -1.11 47.11 -20.05
CA GLY A 38 -0.41 45.85 -19.84
C GLY A 38 -0.82 45.17 -18.53
N GLU A 39 -1.07 45.93 -17.48
CA GLU A 39 -1.55 45.42 -16.18
C GLU A 39 -3.00 44.91 -16.29
N GLU A 40 -3.87 45.65 -17.00
CA GLU A 40 -5.29 45.29 -17.17
C GLU A 40 -5.48 43.99 -17.99
N ILE A 41 -4.66 43.78 -19.04
CA ILE A 41 -4.68 42.56 -19.85
C ILE A 41 -4.08 41.36 -19.10
N ASN A 42 -2.98 41.56 -18.37
CA ASN A 42 -2.31 40.49 -17.62
C ASN A 42 -3.05 40.08 -16.34
N ALA A 43 -4.08 40.81 -15.92
CA ALA A 43 -4.86 40.49 -14.72
C ALA A 43 -5.81 39.28 -14.89
N SER A 44 -6.07 38.87 -16.13
CA SER A 44 -6.91 37.70 -16.40
C SER A 44 -6.11 36.52 -16.91
N LEU A 45 -6.49 35.33 -16.45
CA LEU A 45 -5.97 34.04 -16.91
C LEU A 45 -6.97 33.30 -17.83
N ASP A 46 -8.14 33.93 -18.11
CA ASP A 46 -9.12 33.41 -19.04
C ASP A 46 -8.83 33.98 -20.44
N LEU A 47 -8.67 33.09 -21.43
CA LEU A 47 -8.28 33.46 -22.78
C LEU A 47 -9.35 34.35 -23.46
N ASP A 48 -10.61 34.04 -23.29
CA ASP A 48 -11.70 34.83 -23.91
C ASP A 48 -11.79 36.23 -23.30
N GLU A 49 -11.56 36.36 -21.98
CA GLU A 49 -11.51 37.64 -21.30
C GLU A 49 -10.29 38.47 -21.71
N VAL A 50 -9.12 37.84 -21.89
CA VAL A 50 -7.91 38.51 -22.43
C VAL A 50 -8.16 39.04 -23.82
N LEU A 51 -8.83 38.27 -24.68
CA LEU A 51 -9.12 38.69 -26.05
C LEU A 51 -10.19 39.80 -26.12
N ALA A 52 -11.22 39.72 -25.28
CA ALA A 52 -12.23 40.79 -25.17
C ALA A 52 -11.62 42.12 -24.70
N LYS A 53 -10.74 42.09 -23.68
CA LYS A 53 -9.97 43.25 -23.19
C LYS A 53 -9.05 43.79 -24.28
N THR A 54 -8.38 42.90 -25.02
CA THR A 54 -7.56 43.25 -26.18
C THR A 54 -8.36 44.03 -27.23
N ALA A 55 -9.54 43.55 -27.61
CA ALA A 55 -10.40 44.20 -28.58
C ALA A 55 -10.86 45.60 -28.11
N ALA A 56 -11.28 45.70 -26.85
CA ALA A 56 -11.66 46.98 -26.25
C ALA A 56 -10.50 47.99 -26.28
N LEU A 57 -9.29 47.53 -26.04
CA LEU A 57 -8.09 48.33 -26.08
C LEU A 57 -7.76 48.82 -27.51
N VAL A 58 -7.71 47.89 -28.47
CA VAL A 58 -7.42 48.24 -29.88
C VAL A 58 -8.45 49.25 -30.37
N LYS A 59 -9.74 49.11 -30.02
CA LYS A 59 -10.78 50.05 -30.32
C LYS A 59 -10.60 51.43 -29.69
N ARG A 60 -10.00 51.53 -28.49
CA ARG A 60 -9.63 52.81 -27.84
C ARG A 60 -8.46 53.49 -28.52
N LEU A 61 -7.51 52.72 -29.05
CA LEU A 61 -6.30 53.23 -29.70
C LEU A 61 -6.55 53.62 -31.17
N LEU A 62 -7.43 52.90 -31.83
CA LEU A 62 -7.78 53.09 -33.24
C LEU A 62 -9.30 53.07 -33.38
N ASP A 63 -9.85 54.01 -34.09
CA ASP A 63 -11.27 53.97 -34.45
C ASP A 63 -11.50 52.94 -35.58
N CYS A 64 -11.30 51.66 -35.24
CA CYS A 64 -11.41 50.56 -36.21
C CYS A 64 -12.75 49.82 -36.08
N GLU A 65 -13.37 49.54 -37.24
CA GLU A 65 -14.65 48.80 -37.33
C GLU A 65 -14.42 47.28 -37.45
N ILE A 66 -13.26 46.87 -37.95
CA ILE A 66 -12.94 45.47 -38.27
C ILE A 66 -11.64 45.08 -37.60
N PHE A 67 -11.72 44.08 -36.77
CA PHE A 67 -10.61 43.59 -35.98
C PHE A 67 -10.71 42.07 -35.79
N ALA A 68 -9.58 41.37 -35.86
CA ALA A 68 -9.49 39.97 -35.54
C ALA A 68 -8.21 39.62 -34.80
N VAL A 69 -8.30 38.65 -33.90
CA VAL A 69 -7.14 37.93 -33.32
C VAL A 69 -7.11 36.55 -33.96
N LEU A 70 -6.10 36.32 -34.75
CA LEU A 70 -5.85 35.04 -35.36
C LEU A 70 -4.79 34.31 -34.54
N LEU A 71 -5.03 33.04 -34.20
CA LEU A 71 -4.07 32.19 -33.49
C LEU A 71 -3.50 31.14 -34.44
N LEU A 72 -2.23 30.81 -34.25
CA LEU A 72 -1.53 29.80 -35.03
C LEU A 72 -1.82 28.41 -34.48
N GLU A 73 -2.30 27.52 -35.33
CA GLU A 73 -2.37 26.09 -35.04
C GLU A 73 -1.06 25.42 -35.49
N GLU A 74 -0.22 25.00 -34.51
CA GLU A 74 1.15 24.49 -34.78
C GLU A 74 1.15 23.22 -35.67
N LYS A 75 0.11 22.37 -35.57
CA LYS A 75 0.04 21.10 -36.33
C LYS A 75 -0.22 21.31 -37.82
N THR A 76 -1.05 22.30 -38.17
CA THR A 76 -1.45 22.57 -39.56
C THR A 76 -0.70 23.72 -40.18
N GLU A 77 0.07 24.47 -39.39
CA GLU A 77 0.76 25.71 -39.77
C GLU A 77 -0.24 26.75 -40.41
N GLN A 78 -1.44 26.78 -39.87
CA GLN A 78 -2.49 27.71 -40.34
C GLN A 78 -2.95 28.65 -39.23
N LEU A 79 -3.25 29.88 -39.58
CA LEU A 79 -3.93 30.83 -38.70
C LEU A 79 -5.44 30.62 -38.78
N TYR A 80 -6.10 30.60 -37.65
CA TYR A 80 -7.56 30.59 -37.53
C TYR A 80 -8.02 31.77 -36.69
N ILE A 81 -9.22 32.28 -37.02
CA ILE A 81 -9.82 33.39 -36.28
C ILE A 81 -10.35 32.86 -34.95
N HIS A 82 -9.77 33.29 -33.84
CA HIS A 82 -10.24 32.93 -32.51
C HIS A 82 -11.20 33.97 -31.95
N PHE A 83 -10.95 35.24 -32.22
CA PHE A 83 -11.81 36.36 -31.82
C PHE A 83 -11.93 37.38 -32.95
N ALA A 84 -13.12 37.93 -33.17
CA ALA A 84 -13.30 38.95 -34.21
C ALA A 84 -14.46 39.91 -33.94
N ILE A 85 -14.29 41.14 -34.40
CA ILE A 85 -15.33 42.17 -34.47
C ILE A 85 -15.49 42.59 -35.92
N GLY A 86 -16.71 42.77 -36.36
CA GLY A 86 -17.01 43.21 -37.74
C GLY A 86 -16.94 42.10 -38.79
N HIS A 87 -16.61 40.86 -38.43
CA HIS A 87 -16.60 39.71 -39.33
C HIS A 87 -17.91 38.93 -39.28
N ARG A 88 -18.24 38.22 -40.39
CA ARG A 88 -19.38 37.30 -40.44
C ARG A 88 -19.06 36.02 -39.69
N LYS A 89 -20.08 35.43 -39.05
CA LYS A 89 -19.90 34.22 -38.24
C LYS A 89 -19.30 33.04 -39.04
N GLU A 90 -19.78 32.85 -40.27
CA GLU A 90 -19.28 31.78 -41.16
C GLU A 90 -17.79 31.94 -41.47
N VAL A 91 -17.29 33.19 -41.60
CA VAL A 91 -15.86 33.48 -41.82
C VAL A 91 -15.05 33.13 -40.59
N VAL A 92 -15.53 33.49 -39.41
CA VAL A 92 -14.85 33.19 -38.14
C VAL A 92 -14.68 31.68 -37.95
N GLU A 93 -15.71 30.91 -38.24
CA GLU A 93 -15.72 29.46 -38.01
C GLU A 93 -14.88 28.65 -39.02
N THR A 94 -14.87 29.09 -40.31
CA THR A 94 -14.30 28.29 -41.40
C THR A 94 -12.98 28.80 -41.95
N TRP A 95 -12.66 30.08 -41.73
CA TRP A 95 -11.52 30.71 -42.38
C TRP A 95 -10.19 30.21 -41.80
N ARG A 96 -9.31 29.74 -42.68
CA ARG A 96 -7.96 29.28 -42.32
C ARG A 96 -6.95 29.91 -43.28
N ILE A 97 -5.89 30.54 -42.77
CA ILE A 97 -4.88 31.24 -43.55
C ILE A 97 -3.52 30.51 -43.35
N PRO A 98 -2.97 29.92 -44.40
CA PRO A 98 -1.63 29.34 -44.34
C PRO A 98 -0.55 30.40 -44.05
N LEU A 99 0.52 30.02 -43.34
CA LEU A 99 1.67 30.91 -43.14
C LEU A 99 2.24 31.40 -44.48
N GLY A 100 2.53 32.70 -44.56
CA GLY A 100 3.05 33.35 -45.76
C GLY A 100 1.99 33.77 -46.80
N GLN A 101 0.70 33.44 -46.58
CA GLN A 101 -0.36 33.84 -47.49
C GLN A 101 -1.18 35.02 -46.94
N GLY A 102 -1.59 35.91 -47.81
CA GLY A 102 -2.29 37.15 -47.44
C GLY A 102 -1.44 38.09 -46.59
N VAL A 103 -2.06 39.11 -46.01
CA VAL A 103 -1.38 40.08 -45.15
C VAL A 103 -1.04 39.46 -43.79
N SER A 104 -2.03 38.84 -43.15
CA SER A 104 -1.88 38.21 -41.84
C SER A 104 -0.95 37.02 -41.86
N GLY A 105 -1.03 36.10 -42.88
CA GLY A 105 -0.09 34.97 -43.00
C GLY A 105 1.35 35.44 -43.27
N THR A 106 1.54 36.52 -44.03
CA THR A 106 2.86 37.12 -44.26
C THR A 106 3.41 37.73 -42.98
N ALA A 107 2.60 38.45 -42.19
CA ALA A 107 3.02 38.99 -40.89
C ALA A 107 3.48 37.89 -39.92
N ALA A 108 2.72 36.78 -39.84
CA ALA A 108 3.08 35.65 -39.02
C ALA A 108 4.40 34.98 -39.46
N ALA A 109 4.58 34.75 -40.75
CA ALA A 109 5.77 34.09 -41.31
C ALA A 109 7.03 34.95 -41.20
N THR A 110 6.93 36.24 -41.52
CA THR A 110 8.06 37.19 -41.48
C THR A 110 8.37 37.65 -40.06
N LYS A 111 7.44 37.48 -39.12
CA LYS A 111 7.49 38.01 -37.74
C LYS A 111 7.63 39.54 -37.70
N GLN A 112 7.13 40.20 -38.69
CA GLN A 112 7.14 41.67 -38.81
C GLN A 112 5.72 42.19 -39.08
N ALA A 113 5.42 43.37 -38.58
CA ALA A 113 4.16 44.02 -38.85
C ALA A 113 4.08 44.40 -40.35
N VAL A 114 2.97 44.04 -41.00
CA VAL A 114 2.72 44.32 -42.40
C VAL A 114 1.59 45.34 -42.50
N ARG A 115 1.89 46.52 -43.09
CA ARG A 115 0.95 47.61 -43.31
C ARG A 115 0.67 47.76 -44.81
N VAL A 116 -0.59 47.66 -45.19
CA VAL A 116 -1.03 47.74 -46.57
C VAL A 116 -1.98 48.91 -46.72
N SER A 117 -1.54 49.94 -47.49
CA SER A 117 -2.32 51.17 -47.73
C SER A 117 -3.47 50.97 -48.71
N ASP A 118 -3.35 50.03 -49.68
CA ASP A 118 -4.38 49.63 -50.63
C ASP A 118 -4.32 48.12 -50.88
N VAL A 119 -5.24 47.37 -50.26
CA VAL A 119 -5.31 45.90 -50.36
C VAL A 119 -5.54 45.39 -51.78
N SER A 120 -6.14 46.21 -52.64
CA SER A 120 -6.36 45.83 -54.05
C SER A 120 -5.09 45.71 -54.86
N LYS A 121 -4.00 46.31 -54.37
CA LYS A 121 -2.66 46.25 -54.96
C LYS A 121 -1.72 45.24 -54.29
N TYR A 122 -2.19 44.56 -53.20
CA TYR A 122 -1.35 43.60 -52.48
C TYR A 122 -1.43 42.22 -53.15
N PRO A 123 -0.29 41.67 -53.59
CA PRO A 123 -0.28 40.37 -54.25
C PRO A 123 -0.77 39.27 -53.34
N GLY A 124 -1.74 38.45 -53.79
CA GLY A 124 -2.26 37.35 -52.99
C GLY A 124 -3.16 37.77 -51.82
N TYR A 125 -3.75 38.96 -51.86
CA TYR A 125 -4.72 39.41 -50.85
C TYR A 125 -5.89 38.43 -50.70
N LEU A 126 -6.20 38.04 -49.47
CA LEU A 126 -7.29 37.13 -49.15
C LEU A 126 -8.49 37.96 -48.67
N ASN A 127 -9.49 38.15 -49.52
CA ASN A 127 -10.65 39.02 -49.26
C ASN A 127 -11.79 38.26 -48.58
N ALA A 128 -11.89 38.38 -47.26
CA ALA A 128 -12.97 37.76 -46.46
C ALA A 128 -14.26 38.62 -46.38
N LEU A 129 -14.18 39.96 -46.57
CA LEU A 129 -15.27 40.89 -46.24
C LEU A 129 -15.74 41.79 -47.38
N GLY A 130 -15.04 41.81 -48.48
CA GLY A 130 -15.45 42.52 -49.72
C GLY A 130 -15.33 44.06 -49.74
N ALA A 131 -15.26 44.72 -48.58
CA ALA A 131 -15.28 46.19 -48.46
C ALA A 131 -14.02 46.79 -47.84
N VAL A 132 -12.99 46.00 -47.59
CA VAL A 132 -11.71 46.43 -46.97
C VAL A 132 -10.86 47.15 -48.02
N ARG A 133 -10.23 48.26 -47.60
CA ARG A 133 -9.35 49.07 -48.46
C ARG A 133 -7.91 49.16 -47.95
N SER A 134 -7.70 49.12 -46.64
CA SER A 134 -6.37 49.05 -46.03
C SER A 134 -6.36 48.07 -44.88
N GLU A 135 -5.18 47.48 -44.59
CA GLU A 135 -4.99 46.46 -43.55
C GLU A 135 -3.67 46.64 -42.83
N LEU A 136 -3.67 46.39 -41.54
CA LEU A 136 -2.48 46.31 -40.69
C LEU A 136 -2.49 45.02 -39.89
N ALA A 137 -1.58 44.13 -40.23
CA ALA A 137 -1.37 42.86 -39.52
C ALA A 137 -0.12 42.92 -38.66
N VAL A 138 -0.27 42.67 -37.35
CA VAL A 138 0.82 42.73 -36.38
C VAL A 138 1.01 41.35 -35.74
N PRO A 139 2.17 40.73 -35.86
CA PRO A 139 2.38 39.38 -35.31
C PRO A 139 2.42 39.41 -33.80
N LEU A 140 1.82 38.40 -33.17
CA LEU A 140 1.89 38.11 -31.75
C LEU A 140 3.09 37.24 -31.50
N LEU A 141 4.14 37.80 -30.88
CA LEU A 141 5.42 37.10 -30.70
C LEU A 141 5.69 36.77 -29.24
N VAL A 142 6.03 35.50 -28.96
CA VAL A 142 6.52 35.05 -27.67
C VAL A 142 7.87 34.37 -27.87
N LYS A 143 8.91 34.87 -27.20
CA LYS A 143 10.29 34.34 -27.34
C LYS A 143 10.73 34.16 -28.80
N GLY A 144 10.33 35.08 -29.68
CA GLY A 144 10.69 35.06 -31.10
C GLY A 144 9.91 34.05 -31.96
N LYS A 145 8.90 33.38 -31.43
CA LYS A 145 7.94 32.56 -32.17
C LYS A 145 6.63 33.33 -32.37
N SER A 146 6.04 33.21 -33.56
CA SER A 146 4.69 33.75 -33.82
C SER A 146 3.66 32.78 -33.27
N ILE A 147 2.79 33.24 -32.36
CA ILE A 147 1.65 32.49 -31.81
C ILE A 147 0.33 32.89 -32.45
N GLY A 148 0.37 33.94 -33.27
CA GLY A 148 -0.81 34.49 -33.90
C GLY A 148 -0.56 35.85 -34.55
N VAL A 149 -1.64 36.53 -34.94
CA VAL A 149 -1.64 37.87 -35.57
C VAL A 149 -2.81 38.70 -35.06
N LEU A 150 -2.56 39.93 -34.77
CA LEU A 150 -3.56 40.99 -34.68
C LEU A 150 -3.83 41.53 -36.08
N ASP A 151 -5.04 41.35 -36.57
CA ASP A 151 -5.47 41.81 -37.89
C ASP A 151 -6.48 42.94 -37.73
N ILE A 152 -6.16 44.10 -38.30
CA ILE A 152 -6.96 45.32 -38.22
C ILE A 152 -7.19 45.83 -39.60
N GLN A 153 -8.45 46.03 -39.95
CA GLN A 153 -8.86 46.39 -41.32
C GLN A 153 -9.70 47.68 -41.34
N SER A 154 -9.56 48.44 -42.39
CA SER A 154 -10.31 49.67 -42.60
C SER A 154 -10.89 49.73 -44.02
N ARG A 155 -12.05 50.40 -44.14
CA ARG A 155 -12.71 50.71 -45.42
C ARG A 155 -12.16 51.97 -46.12
N GLN A 156 -11.19 52.61 -45.45
CA GLN A 156 -10.53 53.80 -46.01
C GLN A 156 -9.15 53.42 -46.56
N LEU A 157 -8.71 54.09 -47.62
CA LEU A 157 -7.39 53.97 -48.20
C LEU A 157 -6.36 54.63 -47.26
N ASP A 158 -5.18 54.05 -47.15
CA ASP A 158 -4.02 54.55 -46.38
C ASP A 158 -4.38 55.01 -44.95
N TYR A 159 -5.29 54.25 -44.32
CA TYR A 159 -5.82 54.59 -42.98
C TYR A 159 -4.77 54.48 -41.88
N PHE A 160 -3.90 53.44 -41.96
CA PHE A 160 -2.95 53.16 -40.93
C PHE A 160 -1.64 53.94 -41.09
N THR A 161 -1.23 54.67 -40.04
CA THR A 161 0.04 55.40 -39.99
C THR A 161 1.18 54.52 -39.49
N ARG A 162 2.42 54.99 -39.66
CA ARG A 162 3.61 54.29 -39.13
C ARG A 162 3.64 54.33 -37.61
N ASP A 163 3.20 55.40 -36.99
CA ASP A 163 3.10 55.53 -35.54
C ASP A 163 2.10 54.55 -34.93
N GLN A 164 0.94 54.38 -35.58
CA GLN A 164 -0.05 53.37 -35.18
C GLN A 164 0.49 51.96 -35.30
N GLN A 165 1.27 51.66 -36.35
CA GLN A 165 1.94 50.37 -36.51
C GLN A 165 2.92 50.11 -35.36
N ASN A 166 3.72 51.11 -34.99
CA ASN A 166 4.71 51.01 -33.89
C ASN A 166 4.02 50.77 -32.55
N ILE A 167 2.99 51.55 -32.24
CA ILE A 167 2.19 51.42 -31.01
C ILE A 167 1.57 50.04 -30.92
N LEU A 168 0.94 49.58 -31.98
CA LEU A 168 0.30 48.27 -32.00
C LEU A 168 1.31 47.11 -31.92
N THR A 169 2.52 47.29 -32.41
CA THR A 169 3.59 46.29 -32.26
C THR A 169 3.98 46.12 -30.77
N ILE A 170 4.04 47.20 -30.02
CA ILE A 170 4.30 47.17 -28.58
C ILE A 170 3.12 46.49 -27.85
N VAL A 171 1.90 46.89 -28.16
CA VAL A 171 0.69 46.29 -27.56
C VAL A 171 0.58 44.81 -27.91
N ALA A 172 0.82 44.43 -29.18
CA ALA A 172 0.80 43.03 -29.62
C ALA A 172 1.79 42.13 -28.83
N SER A 173 2.95 42.66 -28.47
CA SER A 173 3.92 41.91 -27.64
C SER A 173 3.38 41.60 -26.24
N ARG A 174 2.62 42.50 -25.62
CA ARG A 174 1.99 42.32 -24.31
C ARG A 174 0.82 41.35 -24.39
N ILE A 175 -0.01 41.53 -25.42
CA ILE A 175 -1.12 40.63 -25.70
C ILE A 175 -0.63 39.19 -25.96
N ALA A 176 0.46 39.02 -26.71
CA ALA A 176 1.04 37.72 -26.97
C ALA A 176 1.43 36.99 -25.67
N ILE A 177 2.05 37.71 -24.74
CA ILE A 177 2.43 37.14 -23.41
C ILE A 177 1.17 36.77 -22.63
N ALA A 178 0.13 37.61 -22.61
CA ALA A 178 -1.10 37.31 -21.87
C ALA A 178 -1.85 36.10 -22.46
N ILE A 179 -1.93 36.00 -23.78
CA ILE A 179 -2.52 34.81 -24.46
C ILE A 179 -1.75 33.53 -24.12
N GLU A 180 -0.41 33.57 -24.13
CA GLU A 180 0.40 32.41 -23.83
C GLU A 180 0.25 32.01 -22.36
N ASN A 181 0.23 32.98 -21.44
CA ASN A 181 0.00 32.72 -20.00
C ASN A 181 -1.39 32.09 -19.76
N ALA A 182 -2.44 32.60 -20.39
CA ALA A 182 -3.78 32.02 -20.27
C ALA A 182 -3.81 30.56 -20.80
N ARG A 183 -3.20 30.29 -21.96
CA ARG A 183 -3.11 28.94 -22.54
C ARG A 183 -2.31 27.98 -21.63
N LEU A 184 -1.20 28.44 -21.08
CA LEU A 184 -0.41 27.63 -20.16
C LEU A 184 -1.18 27.33 -18.87
N PHE A 185 -1.89 28.32 -18.34
CA PHE A 185 -2.70 28.14 -17.14
C PHE A 185 -3.83 27.13 -17.34
N GLU A 186 -4.58 27.23 -18.45
CA GLU A 186 -5.62 26.26 -18.79
C GLU A 186 -5.06 24.84 -18.94
N ARG A 187 -3.90 24.71 -19.59
CA ARG A 187 -3.23 23.41 -19.73
C ARG A 187 -2.83 22.82 -18.38
N VAL A 188 -2.21 23.62 -17.51
CA VAL A 188 -1.82 23.18 -16.15
C VAL A 188 -3.04 22.83 -15.32
N ARG A 189 -4.10 23.64 -15.39
CA ARG A 189 -5.36 23.40 -14.68
C ARG A 189 -6.01 22.08 -15.10
N SER A 190 -6.14 21.86 -16.39
CA SER A 190 -6.70 20.61 -16.95
C SER A 190 -5.86 19.39 -16.54
N GLN A 191 -4.53 19.50 -16.56
CA GLN A 191 -3.66 18.43 -16.07
C GLN A 191 -3.82 18.19 -14.57
N ALA A 192 -3.91 19.25 -13.77
CA ALA A 192 -4.11 19.14 -12.32
C ALA A 192 -5.46 18.49 -11.97
N ASP A 193 -6.55 18.88 -12.67
CA ASP A 193 -7.87 18.30 -12.47
C ASP A 193 -7.89 16.82 -12.87
N THR A 194 -7.25 16.45 -13.97
CA THR A 194 -7.08 15.04 -14.37
C THR A 194 -6.33 14.24 -13.30
N LEU A 195 -5.20 14.76 -12.82
CA LEU A 195 -4.42 14.10 -11.77
C LEU A 195 -5.19 13.97 -10.44
N ARG A 196 -6.02 14.96 -10.10
CA ARG A 196 -6.84 14.93 -8.89
C ARG A 196 -7.88 13.82 -8.96
N VAL A 197 -8.62 13.74 -10.07
CA VAL A 197 -9.61 12.67 -10.28
C VAL A 197 -8.93 11.29 -10.23
N LEU A 198 -7.77 11.14 -10.88
CA LEU A 198 -7.01 9.89 -10.88
C LEU A 198 -6.51 9.50 -9.49
N ASN A 199 -6.08 10.48 -8.67
CA ASN A 199 -5.68 10.21 -7.28
C ASN A 199 -6.86 9.80 -6.40
N GLU A 200 -8.03 10.42 -6.55
CA GLU A 200 -9.25 10.03 -5.83
C GLU A 200 -9.65 8.60 -6.19
N VAL A 201 -9.66 8.27 -7.48
CA VAL A 201 -9.91 6.91 -7.99
C VAL A 201 -8.89 5.91 -7.45
N GLY A 202 -7.61 6.27 -7.45
CA GLY A 202 -6.54 5.41 -6.93
C GLY A 202 -6.68 5.12 -5.43
N ARG A 203 -7.06 6.12 -4.64
CA ARG A 203 -7.32 5.95 -3.19
C ARG A 203 -8.54 5.08 -2.92
N GLU A 204 -9.62 5.27 -3.67
CA GLU A 204 -10.84 4.47 -3.56
C GLU A 204 -10.54 3.00 -3.91
N ALA A 205 -9.83 2.74 -5.00
CA ALA A 205 -9.42 1.39 -5.40
C ALA A 205 -8.44 0.74 -4.40
N SER A 206 -7.51 1.50 -3.82
CA SER A 206 -6.49 0.97 -2.89
C SER A 206 -7.04 0.57 -1.53
N SER A 207 -8.25 1.00 -1.16
CA SER A 207 -8.92 0.60 0.08
C SER A 207 -9.66 -0.73 -0.03
N ILE A 208 -9.85 -1.26 -1.24
CA ILE A 208 -10.57 -2.51 -1.50
C ILE A 208 -9.57 -3.66 -1.48
N LEU A 209 -9.72 -4.56 -0.51
CA LEU A 209 -8.83 -5.72 -0.34
C LEU A 209 -9.38 -7.00 -0.98
N ASP A 210 -10.66 -7.02 -1.37
CA ASP A 210 -11.28 -8.12 -2.10
C ASP A 210 -11.08 -7.91 -3.60
N VAL A 211 -10.47 -8.89 -4.27
CA VAL A 211 -10.14 -8.80 -5.71
C VAL A 211 -11.37 -8.70 -6.58
N GLU A 212 -12.46 -9.42 -6.28
CA GLU A 212 -13.69 -9.41 -7.08
C GLU A 212 -14.42 -8.06 -6.96
N GLU A 213 -14.48 -7.50 -5.76
CA GLU A 213 -15.03 -6.16 -5.53
C GLU A 213 -14.19 -5.07 -6.21
N LEU A 214 -12.86 -5.19 -6.16
CA LEU A 214 -11.94 -4.28 -6.83
C LEU A 214 -12.15 -4.30 -8.35
N LEU A 215 -12.30 -5.47 -8.97
CA LEU A 215 -12.55 -5.60 -10.41
C LEU A 215 -13.90 -4.98 -10.80
N ARG A 216 -14.94 -5.18 -9.99
CA ARG A 216 -16.26 -4.56 -10.21
C ARG A 216 -16.15 -3.03 -10.17
N ARG A 217 -15.45 -2.50 -9.16
CA ARG A 217 -15.24 -1.07 -9.02
C ARG A 217 -14.39 -0.50 -10.14
N ALA A 218 -13.38 -1.26 -10.61
CA ALA A 218 -12.57 -0.88 -11.77
C ALA A 218 -13.42 -0.65 -13.03
N ALA A 219 -14.39 -1.52 -13.32
CA ALA A 219 -15.28 -1.36 -14.45
C ALA A 219 -16.14 -0.08 -14.33
N GLU A 220 -16.65 0.23 -13.13
CA GLU A 220 -17.39 1.47 -12.87
C GLU A 220 -16.51 2.72 -13.09
N LEU A 221 -15.23 2.66 -12.66
CA LEU A 221 -14.28 3.75 -12.84
C LEU A 221 -13.92 3.95 -14.31
N VAL A 222 -13.68 2.88 -15.06
CA VAL A 222 -13.47 2.95 -16.51
C VAL A 222 -14.69 3.58 -17.20
N LYS A 223 -15.92 3.22 -16.77
CA LYS A 223 -17.17 3.77 -17.33
C LYS A 223 -17.31 5.28 -17.12
N ARG A 224 -16.75 5.84 -16.06
CA ARG A 224 -16.72 7.30 -15.83
C ARG A 224 -15.78 8.03 -16.77
N VAL A 225 -14.74 7.35 -17.25
CA VAL A 225 -13.73 7.92 -18.16
C VAL A 225 -14.17 7.81 -19.61
N ILE A 226 -14.72 6.65 -19.99
CA ILE A 226 -15.15 6.37 -21.36
C ILE A 226 -16.43 5.55 -21.36
N ASP A 227 -17.34 5.90 -22.25
CA ASP A 227 -18.58 5.14 -22.48
C ASP A 227 -18.28 3.90 -23.34
N TYR A 228 -17.61 2.91 -22.74
CA TYR A 228 -17.30 1.64 -23.42
C TYR A 228 -18.56 0.80 -23.65
N GLN A 229 -18.55 0.00 -24.72
CA GLN A 229 -19.58 -0.98 -24.99
C GLN A 229 -19.20 -2.37 -24.45
N ILE A 230 -17.93 -2.72 -24.55
CA ILE A 230 -17.37 -3.97 -24.04
C ILE A 230 -16.09 -3.65 -23.27
N LEU A 231 -15.96 -4.24 -22.10
CA LEU A 231 -14.77 -4.18 -21.27
C LEU A 231 -14.46 -5.57 -20.75
N SER A 232 -13.25 -6.01 -20.95
CA SER A 232 -12.68 -7.20 -20.31
C SER A 232 -11.51 -6.82 -19.42
N ILE A 233 -11.49 -7.37 -18.20
CA ILE A 233 -10.34 -7.28 -17.30
C ILE A 233 -9.72 -8.66 -17.19
N LEU A 234 -8.53 -8.79 -17.73
CA LEU A 234 -7.78 -10.02 -17.78
C LEU A 234 -6.60 -9.95 -16.82
N LEU A 235 -6.44 -10.97 -15.97
CA LEU A 235 -5.29 -11.10 -15.07
C LEU A 235 -4.32 -12.16 -15.58
N TYR A 236 -3.03 -11.86 -15.52
CA TYR A 236 -1.98 -12.75 -15.97
C TYR A 236 -1.67 -13.84 -14.94
N ASP A 237 -1.65 -15.08 -15.38
CA ASP A 237 -1.23 -16.25 -14.60
C ASP A 237 0.17 -16.68 -15.06
N ASP A 238 1.20 -16.35 -14.29
CA ASP A 238 2.59 -16.65 -14.60
C ASP A 238 2.90 -18.15 -14.66
N GLN A 239 2.15 -18.99 -13.91
CA GLN A 239 2.41 -20.43 -13.86
C GLN A 239 1.92 -21.16 -15.11
N GLN A 240 0.87 -20.62 -15.73
CA GLN A 240 0.24 -21.23 -16.91
C GLN A 240 0.50 -20.45 -18.18
N GLU A 241 1.13 -19.26 -18.10
CA GLU A 241 1.39 -18.33 -19.20
C GLU A 241 0.10 -17.99 -19.99
N VAL A 242 -0.99 -17.75 -19.27
CA VAL A 242 -2.29 -17.41 -19.85
C VAL A 242 -2.90 -16.18 -19.18
N PHE A 243 -3.75 -15.49 -19.91
CA PHE A 243 -4.66 -14.51 -19.34
C PHE A 243 -5.94 -15.21 -18.87
N ARG A 244 -6.36 -14.94 -17.64
CA ARG A 244 -7.65 -15.35 -17.08
C ARG A 244 -8.60 -14.18 -17.14
N HIS A 245 -9.72 -14.34 -17.83
CA HIS A 245 -10.80 -13.37 -17.80
C HIS A 245 -11.44 -13.37 -16.41
N ARG A 246 -11.38 -12.27 -15.73
CA ARG A 246 -11.93 -12.12 -14.37
C ARG A 246 -13.21 -11.30 -14.36
N LEU A 247 -13.32 -10.34 -15.26
CA LEU A 247 -14.52 -9.55 -15.45
C LEU A 247 -14.70 -9.25 -16.93
N ASP A 248 -15.87 -9.57 -17.47
CA ASP A 248 -16.29 -9.21 -18.80
C ASP A 248 -17.65 -8.49 -18.69
N VAL A 249 -17.74 -7.30 -19.29
CA VAL A 249 -18.94 -6.46 -19.30
C VAL A 249 -19.29 -6.12 -20.74
N LYS A 250 -20.52 -6.39 -21.15
CA LYS A 250 -21.06 -6.01 -22.47
C LYS A 250 -22.33 -5.18 -22.28
N TYR A 251 -22.37 -3.98 -22.84
CA TYR A 251 -23.49 -3.03 -22.73
C TYR A 251 -23.96 -2.77 -21.29
N GLY A 252 -23.02 -2.77 -20.33
CA GLY A 252 -23.30 -2.55 -18.92
C GLY A 252 -23.69 -3.78 -18.12
N GLU A 253 -23.86 -4.93 -18.77
CA GLU A 253 -24.17 -6.20 -18.10
C GLU A 253 -22.93 -7.10 -18.01
N ARG A 254 -22.74 -7.77 -16.86
CA ARG A 254 -21.69 -8.77 -16.70
C ARG A 254 -22.05 -10.00 -17.54
N ILE A 255 -21.10 -10.42 -18.38
CA ILE A 255 -21.26 -11.62 -19.20
C ILE A 255 -20.25 -12.70 -18.78
N GLN A 256 -20.54 -13.94 -19.19
CA GLN A 256 -19.60 -15.04 -19.04
C GLN A 256 -18.79 -15.13 -20.34
N GLY A 257 -17.58 -14.57 -20.32
CA GLY A 257 -16.67 -14.56 -21.46
C GLY A 257 -15.79 -15.81 -21.55
N ARG A 258 -14.78 -15.76 -22.41
CA ARG A 258 -13.75 -16.80 -22.55
C ARG A 258 -12.95 -16.90 -21.24
N LEU A 259 -12.91 -18.09 -20.62
CA LEU A 259 -12.28 -18.26 -19.31
C LEU A 259 -10.76 -18.04 -19.33
N ARG A 260 -10.08 -18.33 -20.45
CA ARG A 260 -8.62 -18.22 -20.61
C ARG A 260 -8.25 -17.89 -22.06
N SER A 261 -7.20 -17.09 -22.21
CA SER A 261 -6.54 -16.79 -23.49
C SER A 261 -5.04 -16.98 -23.36
N PRO A 262 -4.35 -17.54 -24.38
CA PRO A 262 -2.89 -17.59 -24.39
C PRO A 262 -2.28 -16.20 -24.25
N ALA A 263 -1.16 -16.10 -23.55
CA ALA A 263 -0.53 -14.80 -23.28
C ALA A 263 0.01 -14.10 -24.54
N SER A 264 0.22 -14.83 -25.62
CA SER A 264 0.70 -14.32 -26.91
C SER A 264 -0.41 -14.05 -27.93
N GLU A 265 -1.67 -14.29 -27.59
CA GLU A 265 -2.79 -14.25 -28.54
C GLU A 265 -3.46 -12.86 -28.55
N GLY A 266 -3.77 -12.37 -29.73
CA GLY A 266 -4.60 -11.19 -29.93
C GLY A 266 -3.93 -9.84 -29.63
N ILE A 267 -4.75 -8.80 -29.61
CA ILE A 267 -4.34 -7.43 -29.27
C ILE A 267 -3.94 -7.34 -27.80
N VAL A 268 -4.65 -8.08 -26.92
CA VAL A 268 -4.31 -8.21 -25.50
C VAL A 268 -2.90 -8.77 -25.30
N GLY A 269 -2.56 -9.86 -26.00
CA GLY A 269 -1.20 -10.44 -25.97
C GLY A 269 -0.14 -9.49 -26.49
N ALA A 270 -0.44 -8.75 -27.55
CA ALA A 270 0.47 -7.73 -28.11
C ALA A 270 0.73 -6.60 -27.10
N ALA A 271 -0.30 -6.08 -26.43
CA ALA A 271 -0.18 -5.04 -25.41
C ALA A 271 0.68 -5.50 -24.23
N ALA A 272 0.49 -6.74 -23.78
CA ALA A 272 1.27 -7.33 -22.70
C ALA A 272 2.74 -7.51 -23.10
N ALA A 273 3.02 -8.05 -24.29
CA ALA A 273 4.37 -8.29 -24.78
C ALA A 273 5.16 -6.99 -25.00
N LEU A 274 4.51 -5.97 -25.58
CA LEU A 274 5.09 -4.64 -25.80
C LEU A 274 5.19 -3.82 -24.52
N ARG A 275 4.41 -4.17 -23.49
CA ARG A 275 4.25 -3.39 -22.25
C ARG A 275 3.80 -1.95 -22.52
N GLN A 276 3.01 -1.78 -23.54
CA GLN A 276 2.48 -0.48 -24.00
C GLN A 276 1.03 -0.66 -24.45
N PRO A 277 0.21 0.40 -24.35
CA PRO A 277 -1.12 0.37 -24.92
C PRO A 277 -1.07 0.06 -26.42
N VAL A 278 -2.03 -0.74 -26.87
CA VAL A 278 -2.23 -1.03 -28.30
C VAL A 278 -3.61 -0.52 -28.70
N LEU A 279 -3.63 0.49 -29.56
CA LEU A 279 -4.82 1.07 -30.13
C LEU A 279 -5.02 0.56 -31.55
N VAL A 280 -6.15 -0.08 -31.82
CA VAL A 280 -6.51 -0.61 -33.13
C VAL A 280 -7.78 0.09 -33.61
N PRO A 281 -7.66 1.06 -34.55
CA PRO A 281 -8.81 1.83 -35.05
C PRO A 281 -9.82 1.02 -35.90
N ASP A 282 -9.34 -0.03 -36.57
CA ASP A 282 -10.14 -1.01 -37.32
C ASP A 282 -9.54 -2.40 -37.15
N VAL A 283 -10.21 -3.23 -36.34
CA VAL A 283 -9.76 -4.59 -36.04
C VAL A 283 -9.71 -5.50 -37.27
N THR A 284 -10.47 -5.20 -38.33
CA THR A 284 -10.48 -6.02 -39.55
C THR A 284 -9.20 -5.86 -40.37
N ALA A 285 -8.48 -4.80 -40.15
CA ALA A 285 -7.19 -4.49 -40.80
C ALA A 285 -5.97 -4.98 -40.01
N ASP A 286 -6.12 -5.39 -38.75
CA ASP A 286 -5.02 -5.83 -37.92
C ASP A 286 -4.91 -7.36 -37.88
N PRO A 287 -3.82 -7.96 -38.38
CA PRO A 287 -3.64 -9.41 -38.45
C PRO A 287 -3.52 -10.09 -37.08
N ARG A 288 -3.31 -9.32 -36.01
CA ARG A 288 -3.24 -9.84 -34.63
C ARG A 288 -4.61 -10.06 -34.03
N TYR A 289 -5.66 -9.41 -34.58
CA TYR A 289 -6.98 -9.49 -34.00
C TYR A 289 -7.56 -10.90 -34.00
N VAL A 290 -8.06 -11.33 -32.85
CA VAL A 290 -8.76 -12.60 -32.69
C VAL A 290 -10.23 -12.31 -32.46
N MET A 291 -11.07 -12.71 -33.40
CA MET A 291 -12.51 -12.43 -33.34
C MET A 291 -13.16 -13.19 -32.18
N VAL A 292 -13.44 -12.49 -31.09
CA VAL A 292 -14.26 -13.00 -29.98
C VAL A 292 -15.68 -12.47 -30.09
N ASN A 293 -15.83 -11.18 -30.43
CA ASN A 293 -17.11 -10.55 -30.61
C ASN A 293 -17.28 -10.04 -32.06
N PRO A 294 -18.25 -10.54 -32.85
CA PRO A 294 -18.44 -10.13 -34.24
C PRO A 294 -18.81 -8.65 -34.45
N GLU A 295 -19.29 -7.98 -33.40
CA GLU A 295 -19.69 -6.57 -33.45
C GLU A 295 -18.49 -5.62 -33.32
N THR A 296 -17.34 -6.09 -32.86
CA THR A 296 -16.16 -5.25 -32.61
C THR A 296 -15.59 -4.70 -33.91
N ARG A 297 -15.36 -3.39 -33.94
CA ARG A 297 -14.74 -2.69 -35.08
C ARG A 297 -13.48 -1.94 -34.67
N SER A 298 -13.34 -1.51 -33.41
CA SER A 298 -12.10 -0.96 -32.85
C SER A 298 -11.84 -1.50 -31.46
N GLU A 299 -10.55 -1.61 -31.08
CA GLU A 299 -10.11 -2.19 -29.83
C GLU A 299 -8.97 -1.36 -29.20
N LEU A 300 -8.96 -1.27 -27.89
CA LEU A 300 -7.91 -0.65 -27.10
C LEU A 300 -7.53 -1.56 -25.94
N ALA A 301 -6.34 -2.15 -26.02
CA ALA A 301 -5.77 -2.97 -24.96
C ALA A 301 -4.70 -2.19 -24.18
N ILE A 302 -4.85 -2.10 -22.87
CA ILE A 302 -3.96 -1.35 -21.98
C ILE A 302 -3.38 -2.28 -20.93
N PRO A 303 -2.05 -2.50 -20.88
CA PRO A 303 -1.44 -3.38 -19.90
C PRO A 303 -1.43 -2.74 -18.52
N MET A 304 -1.84 -3.50 -17.52
CA MET A 304 -1.71 -3.18 -16.10
C MET A 304 -0.33 -3.63 -15.62
N ILE A 305 0.57 -2.68 -15.35
CA ILE A 305 1.98 -2.96 -15.04
C ILE A 305 2.30 -2.51 -13.63
N HIS A 306 2.87 -3.42 -12.82
CA HIS A 306 3.44 -3.13 -11.51
C HIS A 306 4.89 -3.59 -11.44
N LYS A 307 5.83 -2.71 -11.02
CA LYS A 307 7.27 -3.01 -10.89
C LYS A 307 7.83 -3.76 -12.11
N ASN A 308 7.54 -3.25 -13.32
CA ASN A 308 7.96 -3.81 -14.60
C ASN A 308 7.40 -5.21 -14.95
N ARG A 309 6.38 -5.69 -14.23
CA ARG A 309 5.66 -6.95 -14.48
C ARG A 309 4.24 -6.66 -14.95
N VAL A 310 3.78 -7.36 -15.96
CA VAL A 310 2.39 -7.28 -16.39
C VAL A 310 1.54 -8.09 -15.42
N ILE A 311 0.60 -7.41 -14.74
CA ILE A 311 -0.37 -8.02 -13.82
C ILE A 311 -1.62 -8.48 -14.57
N GLY A 312 -1.93 -7.76 -15.65
CA GLY A 312 -3.11 -8.04 -16.46
C GLY A 312 -3.25 -7.03 -17.60
N VAL A 313 -4.38 -7.05 -18.27
CA VAL A 313 -4.73 -6.13 -19.36
C VAL A 313 -6.16 -5.67 -19.19
N LEU A 314 -6.39 -4.36 -19.38
CA LEU A 314 -7.72 -3.80 -19.63
C LEU A 314 -7.95 -3.83 -21.13
N ASP A 315 -9.00 -4.49 -21.55
CA ASP A 315 -9.36 -4.63 -22.95
C ASP A 315 -10.74 -4.00 -23.19
N LEU A 316 -10.76 -3.01 -24.06
CA LEU A 316 -11.95 -2.23 -24.40
C LEU A 316 -12.24 -2.38 -25.90
N GLU A 317 -13.49 -2.72 -26.18
CA GLU A 317 -13.93 -2.91 -27.55
C GLU A 317 -15.14 -2.02 -27.88
N SER A 318 -15.23 -1.59 -29.15
CA SER A 318 -16.35 -0.79 -29.65
C SER A 318 -16.81 -1.25 -31.04
N PRO A 319 -18.13 -1.23 -31.32
CA PRO A 319 -18.67 -1.48 -32.65
C PRO A 319 -18.49 -0.30 -33.64
N LYS A 320 -17.86 0.79 -33.18
CA LYS A 320 -17.59 1.98 -34.01
C LYS A 320 -16.11 1.96 -34.44
N LEU A 321 -15.88 2.33 -35.72
CA LEU A 321 -14.52 2.58 -36.22
C LEU A 321 -13.92 3.82 -35.56
N HIS A 322 -12.62 3.83 -35.34
CA HIS A 322 -11.87 4.97 -34.81
C HIS A 322 -12.47 5.55 -33.50
N TYR A 323 -13.10 4.69 -32.68
CA TYR A 323 -13.78 5.13 -31.45
C TYR A 323 -12.81 5.60 -30.36
N PHE A 324 -11.72 4.88 -30.19
CA PHE A 324 -10.72 5.21 -29.18
C PHE A 324 -9.74 6.27 -29.69
N THR A 325 -9.39 7.23 -28.82
CA THR A 325 -8.49 8.35 -29.10
C THR A 325 -7.23 8.27 -28.26
N GLU A 326 -6.19 9.04 -28.61
CA GLU A 326 -4.96 9.17 -27.81
C GLU A 326 -5.24 9.70 -26.39
N GLU A 327 -6.26 10.52 -26.20
CA GLU A 327 -6.69 11.01 -24.90
C GLU A 327 -7.24 9.86 -24.04
N HIS A 328 -8.03 8.97 -24.63
CA HIS A 328 -8.49 7.73 -23.97
C HIS A 328 -7.32 6.85 -23.57
N VAL A 329 -6.32 6.68 -24.44
CA VAL A 329 -5.10 5.92 -24.15
C VAL A 329 -4.37 6.49 -22.95
N GLN A 330 -4.15 7.80 -22.91
CA GLN A 330 -3.44 8.47 -21.81
C GLN A 330 -4.16 8.31 -20.47
N THR A 331 -5.45 8.62 -20.44
CA THR A 331 -6.26 8.59 -19.21
C THR A 331 -6.42 7.18 -18.67
N LEU A 332 -6.75 6.22 -19.54
CA LEU A 332 -6.91 4.82 -19.12
C LEU A 332 -5.58 4.15 -18.76
N SER A 333 -4.46 4.60 -19.33
CA SER A 333 -3.12 4.08 -18.92
C SER A 333 -2.79 4.44 -17.47
N VAL A 334 -3.14 5.65 -17.04
CA VAL A 334 -2.95 6.05 -15.63
C VAL A 334 -3.87 5.24 -14.72
N LEU A 335 -5.13 5.04 -15.11
CA LEU A 335 -6.07 4.20 -14.37
C LEU A 335 -5.58 2.75 -14.29
N ALA A 336 -5.11 2.18 -15.40
CA ALA A 336 -4.57 0.81 -15.45
C ALA A 336 -3.35 0.64 -14.52
N ALA A 337 -2.47 1.65 -14.44
CA ALA A 337 -1.33 1.63 -13.52
C ALA A 337 -1.78 1.64 -12.05
N GLN A 338 -2.79 2.42 -11.69
CA GLN A 338 -3.37 2.44 -10.34
C GLN A 338 -4.05 1.11 -10.00
N LEU A 339 -4.84 0.57 -10.93
CA LEU A 339 -5.48 -0.74 -10.76
C LEU A 339 -4.45 -1.87 -10.59
N ALA A 340 -3.32 -1.82 -11.33
CA ALA A 340 -2.24 -2.79 -11.16
C ALA A 340 -1.70 -2.82 -9.73
N VAL A 341 -1.47 -1.65 -9.13
CA VAL A 341 -1.02 -1.54 -7.73
C VAL A 341 -2.07 -2.08 -6.77
N SER A 342 -3.34 -1.70 -6.95
CA SER A 342 -4.43 -2.11 -6.07
C SER A 342 -4.69 -3.61 -6.15
N LEU A 343 -4.65 -4.20 -7.35
CA LEU A 343 -4.79 -5.65 -7.56
C LEU A 343 -3.66 -6.45 -6.92
N GLU A 344 -2.41 -5.98 -7.03
CA GLU A 344 -1.28 -6.65 -6.39
C GLU A 344 -1.37 -6.56 -4.86
N ASN A 345 -1.79 -5.40 -4.32
CA ASN A 345 -2.04 -5.25 -2.89
C ASN A 345 -3.14 -6.20 -2.40
N ALA A 346 -4.29 -6.24 -3.07
CA ALA A 346 -5.39 -7.13 -2.71
C ALA A 346 -4.95 -8.61 -2.76
N ARG A 347 -4.21 -9.01 -3.79
CA ARG A 347 -3.65 -10.36 -3.93
C ARG A 347 -2.69 -10.73 -2.79
N LEU A 348 -1.80 -9.80 -2.41
CA LEU A 348 -0.87 -9.99 -1.29
C LEU A 348 -1.61 -10.13 0.04
N TYR A 349 -2.63 -9.30 0.28
CA TYR A 349 -3.48 -9.42 1.47
C TYR A 349 -4.19 -10.76 1.56
N GLU A 350 -4.80 -11.22 0.45
CA GLU A 350 -5.40 -12.56 0.39
C GLU A 350 -4.39 -13.68 0.67
N GLN A 351 -3.16 -13.52 0.18
CA GLN A 351 -2.10 -14.51 0.43
C GLN A 351 -1.72 -14.52 1.90
N VAL A 352 -1.47 -13.37 2.52
CA VAL A 352 -1.15 -13.26 3.95
C VAL A 352 -2.26 -13.87 4.80
N ALA A 353 -3.53 -13.52 4.53
CA ALA A 353 -4.67 -14.07 5.27
C ALA A 353 -4.79 -15.59 5.14
N ARG A 354 -4.50 -16.17 3.96
CA ARG A 354 -4.48 -17.63 3.77
C ARG A 354 -3.33 -18.29 4.52
N ASP A 355 -2.14 -17.68 4.51
CA ASP A 355 -0.96 -18.21 5.19
C ASP A 355 -1.13 -18.13 6.71
N GLU A 356 -1.69 -17.04 7.26
CA GLU A 356 -2.07 -16.93 8.67
C GLU A 356 -3.09 -18.01 9.06
N ALA A 357 -4.18 -18.14 8.33
CA ALA A 357 -5.20 -19.16 8.61
C ALA A 357 -4.67 -20.59 8.48
N ARG A 358 -3.65 -20.83 7.67
CA ARG A 358 -2.97 -22.11 7.58
C ARG A 358 -2.07 -22.34 8.81
N MET A 359 -1.28 -21.34 9.19
CA MET A 359 -0.39 -21.40 10.35
C MET A 359 -1.18 -21.65 11.64
N ASP A 360 -2.30 -20.95 11.84
CA ASP A 360 -3.18 -21.15 12.98
C ASP A 360 -3.72 -22.59 13.05
N ARG A 361 -4.14 -23.15 11.91
CA ARG A 361 -4.60 -24.55 11.87
C ARG A 361 -3.51 -25.54 12.23
N GLU A 362 -2.29 -25.32 11.76
CA GLU A 362 -1.14 -26.17 12.06
C GLU A 362 -0.75 -26.08 13.55
N LEU A 363 -0.75 -24.85 14.14
CA LEU A 363 -0.48 -24.65 15.56
C LEU A 363 -1.55 -25.27 16.46
N HIS A 364 -2.83 -25.10 16.14
CA HIS A 364 -3.91 -25.77 16.87
C HIS A 364 -3.85 -27.31 16.77
N ALA A 365 -3.39 -27.85 15.64
CA ALA A 365 -3.17 -29.30 15.52
C ALA A 365 -2.00 -29.75 16.44
N ALA A 366 -0.90 -29.01 16.49
CA ALA A 366 0.21 -29.27 17.39
C ALA A 366 -0.21 -29.21 18.87
N GLN A 367 -1.01 -28.22 19.26
CA GLN A 367 -1.57 -28.07 20.61
C GLN A 367 -2.41 -29.30 21.01
N ARG A 368 -3.30 -29.77 20.13
CA ARG A 368 -4.09 -30.98 20.39
C ARG A 368 -3.20 -32.23 20.57
N MET A 369 -2.16 -32.37 19.75
CA MET A 369 -1.20 -33.47 19.88
C MET A 369 -0.45 -33.40 21.20
N GLN A 370 0.03 -32.22 21.61
CA GLN A 370 0.70 -32.00 22.87
C GLN A 370 -0.21 -32.34 24.07
N GLY A 371 -1.47 -31.85 24.04
CA GLY A 371 -2.46 -32.16 25.07
C GLY A 371 -2.72 -33.68 25.21
N ALA A 372 -2.68 -34.42 24.10
CA ALA A 372 -2.80 -35.89 24.13
C ALA A 372 -1.56 -36.61 24.68
N LEU A 373 -0.39 -35.96 24.66
CA LEU A 373 0.82 -36.49 25.28
C LEU A 373 0.80 -36.35 26.78
N LEU A 374 0.21 -35.30 27.35
CA LEU A 374 0.09 -35.11 28.79
C LEU A 374 -0.91 -36.13 29.36
N ARG A 375 -0.48 -36.93 30.31
CA ARG A 375 -1.38 -37.90 30.94
C ARG A 375 -2.34 -37.21 31.90
N PRO A 376 -3.62 -37.60 31.88
CA PRO A 376 -4.55 -37.16 32.91
C PRO A 376 -4.08 -37.66 34.31
N VAL A 377 -4.52 -36.96 35.33
CA VAL A 377 -4.29 -37.38 36.73
C VAL A 377 -4.75 -38.85 36.91
N PRO A 378 -3.94 -39.70 37.53
CA PRO A 378 -4.31 -41.09 37.74
C PRO A 378 -5.61 -41.22 38.56
N THR A 379 -6.49 -42.10 38.14
CA THR A 379 -7.75 -42.41 38.84
C THR A 379 -7.59 -43.49 39.90
N GLU A 380 -6.46 -44.20 39.92
CA GLU A 380 -6.15 -45.22 40.90
C GLU A 380 -5.82 -44.55 42.24
N ASP A 381 -6.19 -45.23 43.34
CA ASP A 381 -5.94 -44.71 44.67
C ASP A 381 -4.50 -45.00 45.14
N TYR A 382 -3.67 -44.00 45.02
CA TYR A 382 -2.31 -44.01 45.57
C TYR A 382 -2.23 -43.41 46.99
N GLY A 383 -3.36 -43.24 47.70
CA GLY A 383 -3.42 -42.51 48.94
C GLY A 383 -3.13 -41.01 48.81
N LEU A 384 -3.36 -40.48 47.64
CA LEU A 384 -3.14 -39.07 47.27
C LEU A 384 -4.39 -38.48 46.63
N ASP A 385 -4.67 -37.23 46.93
CA ASP A 385 -5.47 -36.36 46.14
C ASP A 385 -4.55 -35.53 45.25
N ILE A 386 -4.73 -35.61 43.93
CA ILE A 386 -3.79 -35.02 42.94
C ILE A 386 -4.55 -34.10 41.97
N ALA A 387 -3.96 -32.97 41.67
CA ALA A 387 -4.42 -32.08 40.60
C ALA A 387 -3.23 -31.59 39.78
N ALA A 388 -3.45 -31.43 38.48
CA ALA A 388 -2.51 -30.81 37.56
C ALA A 388 -3.21 -29.74 36.75
N ARG A 389 -2.52 -28.63 36.51
CA ARG A 389 -3.02 -27.52 35.66
C ARG A 389 -1.88 -27.01 34.79
N VAL A 390 -2.22 -26.69 33.56
CA VAL A 390 -1.33 -26.04 32.57
C VAL A 390 -2.06 -24.88 31.93
N LEU A 391 -1.43 -23.72 31.95
CA LEU A 391 -1.88 -22.53 31.23
C LEU A 391 -0.75 -22.08 30.30
N SER A 392 -0.88 -22.33 29.02
CA SER A 392 0.14 -21.98 28.03
C SER A 392 0.13 -20.47 27.77
N ALA A 393 1.31 -19.88 27.62
CA ALA A 393 1.49 -18.49 27.20
C ALA A 393 1.28 -18.32 25.69
N ARG A 394 1.40 -19.39 24.92
CA ARG A 394 1.21 -19.48 23.48
C ARG A 394 0.37 -20.71 23.13
N GLU A 395 0.19 -20.96 21.83
CA GLU A 395 -0.60 -22.09 21.32
C GLU A 395 -0.03 -23.45 21.77
N VAL A 396 1.29 -23.55 21.88
CA VAL A 396 1.99 -24.75 22.40
C VAL A 396 2.93 -24.37 23.54
N CYS A 397 3.07 -25.28 24.51
CA CYS A 397 3.71 -25.11 25.81
C CYS A 397 5.10 -25.74 25.84
N GLY A 398 6.09 -25.06 26.44
CA GLY A 398 7.38 -25.67 26.83
C GLY A 398 7.30 -26.58 28.04
N ASP A 399 6.39 -26.24 28.94
CA ASP A 399 6.15 -27.00 30.16
C ASP A 399 5.54 -28.37 29.87
N LEU A 400 5.90 -29.31 30.73
CA LEU A 400 5.35 -30.67 30.73
C LEU A 400 5.17 -31.22 32.14
N TYR A 401 4.21 -32.08 32.31
CA TYR A 401 4.08 -32.96 33.46
C TYR A 401 3.72 -34.38 33.02
N ASP A 402 4.03 -35.38 33.85
CA ASP A 402 3.59 -36.74 33.59
C ASP A 402 3.47 -37.56 34.91
N PHE A 403 2.68 -38.60 34.84
CA PHE A 403 2.46 -39.57 35.92
C PHE A 403 2.87 -40.96 35.46
N LEU A 404 3.84 -41.57 36.15
CA LEU A 404 4.40 -42.87 35.82
C LEU A 404 3.94 -43.94 36.84
N ARG A 405 3.27 -44.98 36.35
CA ARG A 405 2.84 -46.09 37.18
C ARG A 405 4.00 -47.03 37.45
N TYR A 406 4.55 -47.01 38.64
CA TYR A 406 5.62 -47.89 39.07
C TYR A 406 5.09 -49.21 39.71
N GLY A 407 3.81 -49.27 40.01
CA GLY A 407 3.10 -50.40 40.60
C GLY A 407 1.83 -49.98 41.32
N PRO A 408 1.10 -50.89 41.96
CA PRO A 408 -0.19 -50.60 42.60
C PRO A 408 -0.11 -49.55 43.72
N GLN A 409 1.06 -49.42 44.34
CA GLN A 409 1.30 -48.54 45.49
C GLN A 409 2.43 -47.53 45.25
N GLN A 410 2.91 -47.42 44.01
CA GLN A 410 4.00 -46.51 43.66
C GLN A 410 3.68 -45.68 42.44
N LEU A 411 3.86 -44.38 42.55
CA LEU A 411 3.63 -43.38 41.52
C LEU A 411 4.88 -42.53 41.32
N GLY A 412 5.31 -42.39 40.06
CA GLY A 412 6.25 -41.37 39.65
C GLY A 412 5.51 -40.12 39.22
N VAL A 413 5.98 -38.95 39.62
CA VAL A 413 5.42 -37.65 39.24
C VAL A 413 6.53 -36.77 38.75
N THR A 414 6.32 -36.08 37.66
CA THR A 414 7.30 -35.13 37.09
C THR A 414 6.65 -33.84 36.63
N LEU A 415 7.43 -32.77 36.72
CA LEU A 415 7.19 -31.49 36.11
C LEU A 415 8.51 -31.00 35.54
N GLY A 416 8.48 -30.49 34.32
CA GLY A 416 9.65 -29.95 33.63
C GLY A 416 9.30 -28.82 32.71
N ASP A 417 10.30 -28.03 32.36
CA ASP A 417 10.21 -26.93 31.40
C ASP A 417 11.39 -27.00 30.43
N VAL A 418 11.12 -26.72 29.17
CA VAL A 418 12.09 -26.74 28.07
C VAL A 418 12.51 -25.30 27.73
N SER A 419 13.83 -25.09 27.67
CA SER A 419 14.39 -23.79 27.29
C SER A 419 13.84 -23.24 25.98
N GLY A 420 13.33 -22.01 26.00
CA GLY A 420 12.71 -21.32 24.86
C GLY A 420 11.22 -21.60 24.75
N LYS A 421 10.57 -21.08 23.68
CA LYS A 421 9.11 -21.08 23.56
C LYS A 421 8.66 -21.60 22.21
N GLY A 422 7.38 -22.00 22.12
CA GLY A 422 6.72 -22.39 20.89
C GLY A 422 6.99 -23.82 20.44
N SER A 423 6.79 -24.11 19.17
CA SER A 423 6.77 -25.48 18.61
C SER A 423 8.06 -26.28 18.82
N ALA A 424 9.22 -25.61 18.82
CA ALA A 424 10.50 -26.28 19.05
C ALA A 424 10.65 -26.75 20.50
N ALA A 425 10.22 -25.98 21.50
CA ALA A 425 10.20 -26.36 22.89
C ALA A 425 9.20 -27.52 23.14
N ALA A 426 7.99 -27.39 22.57
CA ALA A 426 6.96 -28.44 22.66
C ALA A 426 7.43 -29.79 22.08
N LEU A 427 8.15 -29.76 20.94
CA LEU A 427 8.68 -30.96 20.29
C LEU A 427 9.78 -31.59 21.14
N TYR A 428 10.66 -30.78 21.71
CA TYR A 428 11.69 -31.25 22.64
C TYR A 428 11.09 -31.87 23.91
N GLY A 429 10.04 -31.27 24.47
CA GLY A 429 9.27 -31.82 25.59
C GLY A 429 8.61 -33.16 25.25
N ALA A 430 8.07 -33.31 24.03
CA ALA A 430 7.53 -34.61 23.59
C ALA A 430 8.60 -35.70 23.55
N VAL A 431 9.81 -35.39 23.09
CA VAL A 431 10.94 -36.34 23.12
C VAL A 431 11.30 -36.70 24.56
N ALA A 432 11.36 -35.69 25.45
CA ALA A 432 11.66 -35.92 26.86
C ALA A 432 10.62 -36.82 27.55
N ILE A 433 9.33 -36.60 27.29
CA ILE A 433 8.24 -37.50 27.74
C ILE A 433 8.45 -38.93 27.21
N GLY A 434 8.80 -39.07 25.92
CA GLY A 434 9.10 -40.37 25.32
C GLY A 434 10.25 -41.10 26.02
N ILE A 435 11.36 -40.40 26.30
CA ILE A 435 12.51 -40.93 27.06
C ILE A 435 12.06 -41.33 28.46
N LEU A 436 11.39 -40.45 29.19
CA LEU A 436 10.90 -40.68 30.53
C LEU A 436 10.04 -41.95 30.61
N ARG A 437 9.09 -42.10 29.68
CA ARG A 437 8.21 -43.27 29.62
C ARG A 437 8.93 -44.55 29.24
N SER A 438 9.96 -44.47 28.42
CA SER A 438 10.80 -45.65 28.09
C SER A 438 11.62 -46.17 29.27
N LEU A 439 12.00 -45.29 30.18
CA LEU A 439 12.72 -45.62 31.40
C LEU A 439 11.82 -46.06 32.56
N ALA A 440 10.53 -45.70 32.54
CA ALA A 440 9.56 -45.97 33.59
C ALA A 440 9.47 -47.46 34.03
N PRO A 441 9.53 -48.46 33.12
CA PRO A 441 9.50 -49.89 33.51
C PRO A 441 10.67 -50.31 34.39
N GLN A 442 11.80 -49.60 34.37
CA GLN A 442 12.98 -49.89 35.21
C GLN A 442 12.77 -49.46 36.65
N LYS A 443 11.73 -48.70 36.97
CA LYS A 443 11.37 -48.21 38.31
C LYS A 443 12.54 -47.54 39.05
N LEU A 444 13.29 -46.72 38.32
CA LEU A 444 14.48 -46.03 38.80
C LEU A 444 14.14 -45.08 39.96
N GLN A 445 15.07 -44.91 40.89
CA GLN A 445 15.00 -43.86 41.91
C GLN A 445 15.16 -42.49 41.24
N PRO A 446 14.65 -41.39 41.84
CA PRO A 446 14.61 -40.10 41.20
C PRO A 446 15.94 -39.60 40.64
N ALA A 447 17.02 -39.68 41.43
CA ALA A 447 18.34 -39.24 40.96
C ALA A 447 18.86 -40.05 39.78
N GLU A 448 18.65 -41.37 39.79
CA GLU A 448 19.04 -42.24 38.69
C GLU A 448 18.18 -42.03 37.44
N MET A 449 16.89 -41.77 37.61
CA MET A 449 16.02 -41.40 36.49
C MET A 449 16.56 -40.15 35.77
N LEU A 450 16.87 -39.07 36.50
CA LEU A 450 17.41 -37.84 35.93
C LEU A 450 18.77 -38.08 35.26
N ARG A 451 19.64 -38.89 35.88
CA ARG A 451 20.94 -39.23 35.28
C ARG A 451 20.81 -39.97 33.94
N GLN A 452 19.92 -40.97 33.87
CA GLN A 452 19.68 -41.72 32.64
C GLN A 452 19.01 -40.86 31.56
N MET A 453 18.06 -40.02 31.95
CA MET A 453 17.44 -39.04 31.01
C MET A 453 18.51 -38.08 30.48
N ASN A 454 19.34 -37.50 31.35
CA ASN A 454 20.40 -36.59 30.92
C ASN A 454 21.34 -37.23 29.91
N LYS A 455 21.77 -38.47 30.16
CA LYS A 455 22.62 -39.21 29.24
C LYS A 455 21.99 -39.37 27.86
N LEU A 456 20.73 -39.83 27.79
CA LEU A 456 20.02 -40.04 26.53
C LEU A 456 19.73 -38.73 25.77
N ILE A 457 19.51 -37.63 26.49
CA ILE A 457 19.32 -36.29 25.91
C ILE A 457 20.65 -35.77 25.36
N CYS A 458 21.77 -35.94 26.10
CA CYS A 458 23.09 -35.49 25.67
C CYS A 458 23.63 -36.30 24.48
N GLU A 459 23.29 -37.59 24.34
CA GLU A 459 23.64 -38.40 23.17
C GLU A 459 23.10 -37.81 21.84
N ARG A 460 22.02 -37.05 21.92
CA ARG A 460 21.37 -36.38 20.77
C ARG A 460 21.18 -34.89 21.03
N ARG A 461 22.22 -34.23 21.55
CA ARG A 461 22.17 -32.81 21.91
C ARG A 461 21.67 -31.94 20.76
N ILE A 462 20.65 -31.15 21.03
CA ILE A 462 20.15 -30.12 20.15
C ILE A 462 20.78 -28.80 20.64
N GLU A 463 21.55 -28.16 19.76
CA GLU A 463 22.27 -26.92 20.08
C GLU A 463 21.33 -25.85 20.65
N GLY A 464 21.72 -25.22 21.76
CA GLY A 464 20.94 -24.17 22.42
C GLY A 464 19.68 -24.66 23.13
N ARG A 465 19.47 -25.99 23.29
CA ARG A 465 18.31 -26.56 24.00
C ARG A 465 18.71 -27.38 25.20
N PHE A 466 18.02 -27.12 26.28
CA PHE A 466 18.11 -27.88 27.54
C PHE A 466 16.73 -27.90 28.19
N MET A 467 16.55 -28.67 29.22
CA MET A 467 15.34 -28.64 30.01
C MET A 467 15.60 -28.75 31.49
N THR A 468 14.74 -28.10 32.26
CA THR A 468 14.67 -28.32 33.71
C THR A 468 13.65 -29.40 33.98
N LEU A 469 13.90 -30.25 34.97
CA LEU A 469 13.00 -31.33 35.35
C LEU A 469 13.08 -31.65 36.84
N CYS A 470 11.93 -31.69 37.48
CA CYS A 470 11.80 -32.28 38.84
C CYS A 470 11.09 -33.62 38.71
N PHE A 471 11.67 -34.65 39.27
CA PHE A 471 11.11 -36.01 39.30
C PHE A 471 10.96 -36.52 40.72
N ALA A 472 9.77 -37.01 41.06
CA ALA A 472 9.45 -37.54 42.37
C ALA A 472 8.90 -38.97 42.29
N THR A 473 9.14 -39.78 43.30
CA THR A 473 8.51 -41.09 43.49
C THR A 473 7.78 -41.13 44.83
N TRP A 474 6.53 -41.53 44.79
CA TRP A 474 5.68 -41.73 45.95
C TRP A 474 5.43 -43.22 46.20
N GLN A 475 5.59 -43.65 47.46
CA GLN A 475 5.27 -45.00 47.90
C GLN A 475 4.21 -44.97 48.99
N ASN A 476 2.97 -45.32 48.65
CA ASN A 476 1.80 -45.19 49.54
C ASN A 476 1.95 -46.01 50.82
N GLY A 477 2.29 -47.31 50.76
CA GLY A 477 2.35 -48.18 51.94
C GLY A 477 3.36 -47.72 53.00
N ARG A 478 4.36 -46.92 52.65
CA ARG A 478 5.36 -46.33 53.56
C ARG A 478 5.19 -44.81 53.71
N ARG A 479 4.24 -44.22 52.99
CA ARG A 479 4.04 -42.75 52.89
C ARG A 479 5.36 -42.01 52.59
N LYS A 480 6.23 -42.65 51.82
CA LYS A 480 7.56 -42.14 51.52
C LYS A 480 7.61 -41.45 50.17
N LEU A 481 8.01 -40.22 50.22
CA LEU A 481 8.32 -39.40 49.03
C LEU A 481 9.83 -39.32 48.84
N ARG A 482 10.30 -39.44 47.60
CA ARG A 482 11.67 -39.12 47.19
C ARG A 482 11.62 -38.18 46.00
N ILE A 483 12.51 -37.22 45.96
CA ILE A 483 12.56 -36.18 44.89
C ILE A 483 14.02 -36.00 44.49
N ALA A 484 14.24 -35.79 43.19
CA ALA A 484 15.46 -35.22 42.62
C ALA A 484 15.11 -34.08 41.65
N ASN A 485 15.99 -33.11 41.53
CA ASN A 485 15.77 -31.89 40.78
C ASN A 485 16.93 -31.63 39.82
N ALA A 486 16.59 -31.38 38.54
CA ALA A 486 17.52 -31.00 37.50
C ALA A 486 17.24 -29.55 37.06
N GLY A 487 17.46 -28.58 37.94
CA GLY A 487 17.35 -27.15 37.65
C GLY A 487 15.93 -26.58 37.60
N GLN A 488 14.88 -27.34 37.94
CA GLN A 488 13.52 -26.88 38.00
C GLN A 488 13.24 -26.06 39.26
N SER A 489 12.21 -25.21 39.26
CA SER A 489 11.71 -24.52 40.44
C SER A 489 11.54 -25.46 41.61
N GLN A 490 11.99 -25.04 42.80
CA GLN A 490 12.00 -25.91 44.00
C GLN A 490 10.55 -26.21 44.44
N PRO A 491 10.17 -27.48 44.62
CA PRO A 491 8.83 -27.80 45.10
C PRO A 491 8.55 -27.19 46.46
N LEU A 492 7.30 -26.87 46.74
CA LEU A 492 6.83 -26.32 48.02
C LEU A 492 6.13 -27.42 48.81
N LEU A 493 6.61 -27.70 50.02
CA LEU A 493 6.03 -28.69 50.94
C LEU A 493 5.36 -27.99 52.11
N TRP A 494 4.04 -28.11 52.24
CA TRP A 494 3.34 -27.77 53.47
C TRP A 494 3.25 -28.99 54.38
N LYS A 495 3.86 -28.88 55.54
CA LYS A 495 3.88 -29.93 56.59
C LYS A 495 3.86 -29.29 57.98
N SER A 496 3.07 -29.85 58.88
CA SER A 496 3.00 -29.40 60.29
C SER A 496 2.70 -27.89 60.45
N GLY A 497 1.87 -27.33 59.53
CA GLY A 497 1.44 -25.93 59.61
C GLY A 497 2.38 -24.92 58.98
N ARG A 498 3.44 -25.33 58.30
CA ARG A 498 4.41 -24.47 57.62
C ARG A 498 4.63 -24.94 56.17
N CYS A 499 4.83 -23.99 55.27
CA CYS A 499 5.21 -24.26 53.89
C CYS A 499 6.70 -23.89 53.66
N GLU A 500 7.48 -24.87 53.27
CA GLU A 500 8.92 -24.71 53.05
C GLU A 500 9.32 -25.15 51.64
N LYS A 501 10.37 -24.53 51.08
CA LYS A 501 10.98 -24.99 49.83
C LYS A 501 11.75 -26.29 50.06
N VAL A 502 11.53 -27.27 49.18
CA VAL A 502 12.38 -28.47 49.17
C VAL A 502 13.71 -28.08 48.51
N ASN A 503 14.72 -27.83 49.33
CA ASN A 503 16.00 -27.31 48.85
C ASN A 503 16.82 -28.41 48.14
N LEU A 504 16.55 -28.54 46.84
CA LEU A 504 17.26 -29.45 45.94
C LEU A 504 17.74 -28.62 44.73
N VAL A 505 19.04 -28.70 44.47
CA VAL A 505 19.68 -28.01 43.36
C VAL A 505 20.28 -29.03 42.41
N GLY A 506 20.21 -28.79 41.12
CA GLY A 506 20.83 -29.64 40.10
C GLY A 506 20.97 -28.89 38.77
N PHE A 507 21.84 -29.38 37.91
CA PHE A 507 22.03 -28.84 36.58
C PHE A 507 20.88 -29.30 35.66
N PRO A 508 20.37 -28.42 34.80
CA PRO A 508 19.38 -28.80 33.78
C PRO A 508 19.87 -29.96 32.89
N LEU A 509 18.94 -30.75 32.38
CA LEU A 509 19.23 -31.86 31.49
C LEU A 509 19.66 -31.32 30.11
N GLY A 510 20.67 -31.97 29.50
CA GLY A 510 21.12 -31.66 28.15
C GLY A 510 22.26 -30.63 28.07
N ILE A 511 22.74 -30.08 29.20
CA ILE A 511 23.86 -29.11 29.22
C ILE A 511 25.21 -29.83 29.35
N TYR A 512 25.35 -30.69 30.36
CA TYR A 512 26.58 -31.40 30.65
C TYR A 512 26.37 -32.92 30.62
N ASP A 513 27.34 -33.68 30.09
CA ASP A 513 27.21 -35.15 29.90
C ASP A 513 27.23 -35.91 31.21
N ASP A 514 28.14 -35.59 32.09
CA ASP A 514 28.35 -36.29 33.39
C ASP A 514 27.85 -35.43 34.56
N VAL A 515 26.56 -35.57 34.88
CA VAL A 515 25.92 -34.89 36.01
C VAL A 515 25.37 -35.91 36.98
N SER A 516 25.71 -35.73 38.27
CA SER A 516 25.06 -36.43 39.37
C SER A 516 23.97 -35.56 39.98
N TYR A 517 22.86 -36.17 40.36
CA TYR A 517 21.74 -35.51 41.00
C TYR A 517 21.59 -35.97 42.43
N GLU A 518 21.32 -35.05 43.35
CA GLU A 518 21.00 -35.36 44.73
C GLU A 518 19.56 -35.83 44.87
N GLU A 519 19.29 -36.71 45.83
CA GLU A 519 17.97 -37.21 46.17
C GLU A 519 17.61 -36.82 47.60
N TRP A 520 16.46 -36.20 47.75
CA TRP A 520 15.89 -35.89 49.06
C TRP A 520 14.69 -36.80 49.32
N GLY A 521 14.57 -37.29 50.57
CA GLY A 521 13.51 -38.19 50.97
C GLY A 521 12.84 -37.80 52.26
N VAL A 522 11.51 -37.94 52.34
CA VAL A 522 10.70 -37.61 53.51
C VAL A 522 9.53 -38.59 53.65
N VAL A 523 9.09 -38.79 54.89
CA VAL A 523 7.80 -39.44 55.18
C VAL A 523 6.76 -38.37 55.42
N LEU A 524 5.66 -38.45 54.66
CA LEU A 524 4.56 -37.51 54.75
C LEU A 524 3.41 -38.05 55.60
N ASP A 525 2.75 -37.17 56.32
CA ASP A 525 1.57 -37.47 57.12
C ASP A 525 0.26 -37.13 56.36
N PRO A 526 -0.89 -37.69 56.76
CA PRO A 526 -2.16 -37.29 56.16
C PRO A 526 -2.38 -35.78 56.24
N SER A 527 -2.87 -35.22 55.16
CA SER A 527 -3.07 -33.79 54.93
C SER A 527 -1.81 -32.98 54.54
N ASP A 528 -0.61 -33.55 54.57
CA ASP A 528 0.58 -32.89 54.01
C ASP A 528 0.37 -32.62 52.51
N VAL A 529 0.87 -31.47 52.04
CA VAL A 529 0.67 -31.00 50.64
C VAL A 529 2.02 -30.71 50.00
N LEU A 530 2.25 -31.26 48.80
CA LEU A 530 3.40 -30.94 47.96
C LEU A 530 2.91 -30.27 46.65
N VAL A 531 3.54 -29.16 46.31
CA VAL A 531 3.24 -28.39 45.07
C VAL A 531 4.49 -28.29 44.23
N PHE A 532 4.46 -28.89 43.04
CA PHE A 532 5.40 -28.60 41.97
C PHE A 532 4.87 -27.46 41.13
N HIS A 533 5.74 -26.57 40.74
CA HIS A 533 5.37 -25.43 39.87
C HIS A 533 6.48 -25.09 38.89
N SER A 534 6.14 -24.59 37.71
CA SER A 534 7.09 -23.96 36.80
C SER A 534 7.43 -22.54 37.25
N ASP A 535 8.48 -21.97 36.70
CA ASP A 535 8.93 -20.61 36.99
C ASP A 535 7.90 -19.57 36.57
N GLY A 536 7.12 -19.82 35.50
CA GLY A 536 6.08 -18.92 35.02
C GLY A 536 5.01 -18.54 36.05
N LEU A 537 4.84 -19.34 37.15
CA LEU A 537 3.99 -18.89 38.26
C LEU A 537 4.70 -17.84 39.12
N ALA A 538 5.94 -18.11 39.52
CA ALA A 538 6.70 -17.24 40.43
C ALA A 538 7.20 -15.98 39.72
N GLU A 539 7.52 -16.07 38.44
CA GLU A 539 8.02 -14.98 37.59
C GLU A 539 6.92 -14.15 36.94
N SER A 540 5.65 -14.47 37.18
CA SER A 540 4.53 -13.65 36.74
C SER A 540 4.66 -12.22 37.27
N ALA A 541 4.65 -11.24 36.40
CA ALA A 541 4.82 -9.83 36.75
C ALA A 541 3.46 -9.07 36.80
N ASN A 542 3.41 -8.02 37.64
CA ASN A 542 2.35 -7.02 37.63
C ASN A 542 2.68 -5.85 36.68
N ALA A 543 1.81 -4.86 36.59
CA ALA A 543 1.98 -3.67 35.75
C ALA A 543 3.23 -2.84 36.13
N GLU A 544 3.69 -2.91 37.38
CA GLU A 544 4.89 -2.24 37.89
C GLU A 544 6.18 -3.06 37.66
N GLY A 545 6.09 -4.24 37.04
CA GLY A 545 7.23 -5.11 36.78
C GLY A 545 7.70 -5.91 38.01
N GLN A 546 6.94 -5.94 39.11
CA GLN A 546 7.24 -6.74 40.27
C GLN A 546 6.84 -8.19 40.02
N LEU A 547 7.69 -9.13 40.41
CA LEU A 547 7.39 -10.54 40.29
C LEU A 547 6.49 -11.02 41.43
N TYR A 548 5.65 -12.02 41.14
CA TYR A 548 4.79 -12.66 42.14
C TYR A 548 5.62 -13.28 43.28
N GLY A 549 6.62 -14.07 42.93
CA GLY A 549 7.58 -14.65 43.83
C GLY A 549 7.11 -15.91 44.53
N ALA A 550 8.07 -16.76 44.92
CA ALA A 550 7.79 -18.03 45.62
C ALA A 550 7.25 -17.82 47.03
N ASP A 551 7.52 -16.68 47.65
CA ASP A 551 7.04 -16.42 49.02
C ASP A 551 5.54 -16.21 49.08
N ARG A 552 4.97 -15.48 48.11
CA ARG A 552 3.51 -15.36 47.97
C ARG A 552 2.84 -16.71 47.66
N LEU A 553 3.47 -17.55 46.81
CA LEU A 553 2.98 -18.92 46.61
C LEU A 553 2.90 -19.69 47.92
N ARG A 554 3.92 -19.60 48.79
CA ARG A 554 3.95 -20.25 50.11
C ARG A 554 2.82 -19.75 51.01
N GLU A 555 2.64 -18.44 51.09
CA GLU A 555 1.54 -17.81 51.88
C GLU A 555 0.17 -18.31 51.44
N VAL A 556 -0.08 -18.39 50.13
CA VAL A 556 -1.33 -18.92 49.59
C VAL A 556 -1.52 -20.40 49.94
N ILE A 557 -0.46 -21.21 49.84
CA ILE A 557 -0.52 -22.64 50.22
C ILE A 557 -0.83 -22.77 51.71
N GLU A 558 -0.16 -22.04 52.59
CA GLU A 558 -0.36 -22.08 54.03
C GLU A 558 -1.80 -21.71 54.40
N ALA A 559 -2.34 -20.64 53.82
CA ALA A 559 -3.70 -20.19 54.09
C ALA A 559 -4.77 -21.18 53.58
N ASN A 560 -4.46 -21.99 52.57
CA ASN A 560 -5.43 -22.81 51.85
C ASN A 560 -5.12 -24.32 51.90
N ALA A 561 -4.22 -24.79 52.76
CA ALA A 561 -3.78 -26.20 52.83
C ALA A 561 -4.90 -27.21 53.13
N LYS A 562 -6.05 -26.75 53.67
CA LYS A 562 -7.23 -27.58 53.93
C LYS A 562 -8.06 -27.91 52.69
N LEU A 563 -7.94 -27.13 51.63
CA LEU A 563 -8.63 -27.37 50.38
C LEU A 563 -8.23 -28.71 49.74
N SER A 564 -9.06 -29.20 48.82
CA SER A 564 -8.65 -30.32 47.94
C SER A 564 -7.50 -29.91 47.03
N ALA A 565 -6.79 -30.87 46.45
CA ALA A 565 -5.72 -30.57 45.50
C ALA A 565 -6.20 -29.73 44.31
N ALA A 566 -7.39 -30.02 43.82
CA ALA A 566 -7.98 -29.27 42.71
C ALA A 566 -8.32 -27.82 43.07
N GLU A 567 -8.98 -27.61 44.22
CA GLU A 567 -9.34 -26.27 44.71
C GLU A 567 -8.09 -25.42 45.00
N LEU A 568 -7.05 -26.05 45.59
CA LEU A 568 -5.77 -25.36 45.87
C LEU A 568 -5.07 -24.96 44.55
N ALA A 569 -5.05 -25.85 43.57
CA ALA A 569 -4.47 -25.56 42.26
C ALA A 569 -5.18 -24.38 41.57
N ASP A 570 -6.51 -24.38 41.56
CA ASP A 570 -7.30 -23.32 40.99
C ASP A 570 -7.13 -22.00 41.76
N ARG A 571 -7.02 -22.05 43.08
CA ARG A 571 -6.74 -20.88 43.92
C ARG A 571 -5.37 -20.26 43.64
N LEU A 572 -4.32 -21.05 43.52
CA LEU A 572 -2.98 -20.57 43.16
C LEU A 572 -2.97 -19.84 41.80
N LEU A 573 -3.61 -20.42 40.79
CA LEU A 573 -3.70 -19.78 39.49
C LEU A 573 -4.51 -18.48 39.51
N ALA A 574 -5.61 -18.44 40.28
CA ALA A 574 -6.43 -17.26 40.43
C ALA A 574 -5.68 -16.10 41.11
N GLU A 575 -4.91 -16.38 42.16
CA GLU A 575 -4.09 -15.38 42.86
C GLU A 575 -3.00 -14.80 41.93
N VAL A 576 -2.32 -15.64 41.14
CA VAL A 576 -1.32 -15.19 40.18
C VAL A 576 -1.98 -14.36 39.08
N ALA A 577 -3.15 -14.77 38.59
CA ALA A 577 -3.92 -14.02 37.58
C ALA A 577 -4.39 -12.64 38.10
N GLN A 578 -4.87 -12.60 39.35
CA GLN A 578 -5.27 -11.36 40.00
C GLN A 578 -4.09 -10.40 40.19
N PHE A 579 -2.91 -10.93 40.59
CA PHE A 579 -1.70 -10.13 40.72
C PHE A 579 -1.22 -9.53 39.40
N SER A 580 -1.32 -10.30 38.30
CA SER A 580 -0.95 -9.85 36.95
C SER A 580 -1.95 -8.87 36.33
N GLN A 581 -3.10 -8.58 36.98
CA GLN A 581 -4.12 -7.59 36.57
C GLN A 581 -4.54 -7.70 35.09
N GLY A 582 -4.63 -8.92 34.57
CA GLY A 582 -5.05 -9.16 33.19
C GLY A 582 -3.98 -8.93 32.13
N LEU A 583 -2.72 -8.73 32.52
CA LEU A 583 -1.60 -8.74 31.57
C LEU A 583 -1.51 -10.11 30.86
N PRO A 584 -1.09 -10.14 29.60
CA PRO A 584 -0.87 -11.39 28.89
C PRO A 584 0.10 -12.31 29.65
N ILE A 585 -0.17 -13.61 29.62
CA ILE A 585 0.72 -14.60 30.22
C ILE A 585 2.06 -14.57 29.50
N SER A 586 3.13 -14.21 30.20
CA SER A 586 4.48 -14.05 29.64
C SER A 586 5.21 -15.37 29.47
N ASP A 587 4.92 -16.37 30.35
CA ASP A 587 5.48 -17.70 30.32
C ASP A 587 4.46 -18.76 30.74
N ASP A 588 4.75 -20.03 30.35
CA ASP A 588 3.86 -21.15 30.65
C ASP A 588 3.72 -21.34 32.17
N ARG A 589 2.49 -21.57 32.64
CA ARG A 589 2.19 -21.74 34.07
C ARG A 589 1.70 -23.16 34.30
N THR A 590 2.56 -23.98 34.82
CA THR A 590 2.25 -25.38 35.13
C THR A 590 2.41 -25.67 36.60
N LEU A 591 1.44 -26.36 37.18
CA LEU A 591 1.54 -26.84 38.54
C LEU A 591 0.95 -28.23 38.73
N VAL A 592 1.52 -28.99 39.64
CA VAL A 592 1.01 -30.27 40.12
C VAL A 592 0.92 -30.22 41.65
N VAL A 593 -0.29 -30.42 42.18
CA VAL A 593 -0.57 -30.46 43.60
C VAL A 593 -0.80 -31.91 44.03
N MET A 594 -0.09 -32.37 45.06
CA MET A 594 -0.24 -33.69 45.67
C MET A 594 -0.59 -33.50 47.13
N LYS A 595 -1.72 -34.00 47.60
CA LYS A 595 -2.13 -33.99 49.02
C LYS A 595 -2.31 -35.41 49.52
N VAL A 596 -1.70 -35.71 50.67
CA VAL A 596 -1.80 -37.04 51.28
C VAL A 596 -3.20 -37.20 51.91
N LYS A 597 -3.89 -38.29 51.55
CA LYS A 597 -5.19 -38.66 52.11
C LYS A 597 -5.12 -39.14 53.54
#